data_96dcbe83acf9420bc1dc1b627eb32eed
#
_entry.id   96dcbe83acf9420bc1dc1b627eb32eed
#
_cell.length_a   1.000
_cell.length_b   1.000
_cell.length_c   1.000
_cell.angle_alpha   90.00
_cell.angle_beta   90.00
_cell.angle_gamma   90.00
#
_symmetry.space_group_name_H-M   'P 1'
#
loop_
_entity.id
_entity.type
_entity.pdbx_description
1 polymer ?
#
loop_
_entity_poly.entity_id
_entity_poly.type
_entity_poly.pdbx_seq_one_letter_code
_entity_poly.pdbx_strand_id
1 'polypeptide(L)'
;MDWRCFWKRSNLQLKQEYLHEKIHRGSSAADGFSFTKTSDILRERKTDTMELQEKKKALLARIDEITKQDLCLAFSGGVDSSLLLKLVMDASAKYGTKVYAVTFQTRLHPPCDLETATRVAKEVGTVHEVLYVDELEQEAIRYNPENRCYLCKHHLFGKLLEFAHAHGVKQVLDGTNEDDLHVYRPGLKALKEYGVISPLAACHVTKAEVKELAAEYGVSVAYRPSTPCMATRLPYGAEINYDLLDRIAEGEAWLHTMFGAEENLRLRVHGDIVRLEIAPERMGEVLEKREEITEYLKNLGFSYLTLDLEGFRSGSMDQKIKQKEETK
;
A
#
# COMPACT_ATOMS: atom_id res chain seq x y z
N MET A 1 -16.20 -20.67 -4.78
CA MET A 1 -16.41 -19.70 -5.86
C MET A 1 -15.07 -19.17 -6.28
N ASP A 2 -14.75 -19.21 -7.56
CA ASP A 2 -13.39 -18.95 -8.07
C ASP A 2 -13.09 -17.45 -8.13
N TRP A 3 -12.28 -16.96 -7.22
CA TRP A 3 -11.82 -15.56 -7.06
C TRP A 3 -11.10 -14.99 -8.31
N ARG A 4 -10.74 -15.85 -9.24
CA ARG A 4 -9.95 -15.51 -10.44
C ARG A 4 -10.68 -14.66 -11.47
N CYS A 5 -12.02 -14.61 -11.42
CA CYS A 5 -12.83 -13.89 -12.42
C CYS A 5 -13.11 -12.42 -12.08
N PHE A 6 -13.03 -12.01 -10.81
CA PHE A 6 -13.48 -10.68 -10.38
C PHE A 6 -12.50 -9.56 -10.77
N TRP A 7 -11.21 -9.82 -10.70
CA TRP A 7 -10.16 -8.81 -10.96
C TRP A 7 -9.84 -8.54 -12.44
N LYS A 8 -10.25 -9.40 -13.36
CA LYS A 8 -9.92 -9.24 -14.80
C LYS A 8 -10.73 -8.17 -15.53
N ARG A 9 -11.90 -7.75 -15.01
CA ARG A 9 -12.78 -6.79 -15.69
C ARG A 9 -12.54 -5.32 -15.35
N SER A 10 -11.92 -5.00 -14.21
CA SER A 10 -11.83 -3.62 -13.71
C SER A 10 -10.75 -2.74 -14.37
N ASN A 11 -9.65 -3.30 -14.84
CA ASN A 11 -8.51 -2.50 -15.32
C ASN A 11 -8.72 -1.73 -16.64
N LEU A 12 -9.61 -2.19 -17.53
CA LEU A 12 -9.89 -1.45 -18.77
C LEU A 12 -10.95 -0.36 -18.55
N GLN A 13 -11.88 -0.58 -17.65
CA GLN A 13 -12.97 0.35 -17.33
C GLN A 13 -12.44 1.56 -16.52
N LEU A 14 -11.53 1.34 -15.58
CA LEU A 14 -10.87 2.37 -14.78
C LEU A 14 -10.07 3.38 -15.62
N LYS A 15 -9.44 2.92 -16.69
CA LYS A 15 -8.73 3.81 -17.63
C LYS A 15 -9.67 4.76 -18.37
N GLN A 16 -10.87 4.32 -18.68
CA GLN A 16 -11.88 5.14 -19.37
C GLN A 16 -12.57 6.10 -18.41
N GLU A 17 -12.89 5.69 -17.18
CA GLU A 17 -13.56 6.53 -16.18
C GLU A 17 -12.66 7.64 -15.67
N TYR A 18 -11.38 7.37 -15.39
CA TYR A 18 -10.40 8.39 -14.98
C TYR A 18 -10.17 9.47 -16.07
N LEU A 19 -10.16 9.07 -17.33
CA LEU A 19 -10.09 10.01 -18.46
C LEU A 19 -11.40 10.79 -18.62
N HIS A 20 -12.55 10.17 -18.36
CA HIS A 20 -13.86 10.80 -18.45
C HIS A 20 -14.09 11.82 -17.33
N GLU A 21 -13.67 11.52 -16.10
CA GLU A 21 -13.79 12.43 -14.94
C GLU A 21 -12.92 13.68 -15.10
N LYS A 22 -11.74 13.54 -15.68
CA LYS A 22 -10.86 14.69 -16.00
C LYS A 22 -11.43 15.59 -17.10
N ILE A 23 -12.23 15.06 -18.01
CA ILE A 23 -12.84 15.81 -19.12
C ILE A 23 -14.14 16.51 -18.65
N HIS A 24 -14.94 15.89 -17.77
CA HIS A 24 -16.21 16.45 -17.34
C HIS A 24 -16.18 17.43 -16.18
N ARG A 25 -15.08 17.51 -15.39
CA ARG A 25 -14.91 18.61 -14.41
C ARG A 25 -14.57 19.96 -15.05
N GLY A 26 -14.45 20.02 -16.38
CA GLY A 26 -14.14 21.23 -17.15
C GLY A 26 -15.34 21.98 -17.74
N SER A 27 -16.58 21.50 -17.58
CA SER A 27 -17.71 22.18 -18.21
C SER A 27 -18.98 22.20 -17.33
N SER A 28 -19.03 23.08 -16.35
CA SER A 28 -20.25 23.83 -15.96
C SER A 28 -19.93 24.81 -14.85
N ALA A 29 -19.71 26.05 -15.20
CA ALA A 29 -20.13 27.27 -14.47
C ALA A 29 -19.61 28.49 -15.25
N ALA A 30 -20.46 29.06 -16.05
CA ALA A 30 -20.30 30.44 -16.50
C ALA A 30 -20.66 31.33 -15.32
N ASP A 31 -19.63 31.88 -14.65
CA ASP A 31 -19.71 33.10 -13.88
C ASP A 31 -18.30 33.57 -13.55
N GLY A 32 -17.91 34.75 -14.06
CA GLY A 32 -16.91 35.67 -13.57
C GLY A 32 -15.51 35.12 -13.22
N PHE A 33 -14.86 34.32 -14.05
CA PHE A 33 -13.51 33.85 -13.78
C PHE A 33 -12.47 34.89 -14.26
N SER A 34 -11.81 35.54 -13.32
CA SER A 34 -10.70 36.48 -13.59
C SER A 34 -9.57 35.75 -14.29
N PHE A 35 -9.07 36.32 -15.40
CA PHE A 35 -7.92 35.86 -16.21
C PHE A 35 -6.64 35.62 -15.39
N THR A 36 -6.51 36.21 -14.20
CA THR A 36 -5.37 36.06 -13.30
C THR A 36 -5.27 34.66 -12.68
N LYS A 37 -6.40 34.00 -12.36
CA LYS A 37 -6.39 32.64 -11.77
C LYS A 37 -5.92 31.54 -12.73
N THR A 38 -6.20 31.70 -14.02
CA THR A 38 -5.81 30.70 -15.03
C THR A 38 -4.29 30.72 -15.29
N SER A 39 -3.67 31.91 -15.29
CA SER A 39 -2.21 32.02 -15.45
C SER A 39 -1.45 31.47 -14.24
N ASP A 40 -1.97 31.65 -13.05
CA ASP A 40 -1.34 31.15 -11.83
C ASP A 40 -1.43 29.61 -11.75
N ILE A 41 -2.59 29.01 -12.07
CA ILE A 41 -2.75 27.55 -12.17
C ILE A 41 -1.83 26.92 -13.23
N LEU A 42 -1.67 27.58 -14.38
CA LEU A 42 -0.77 27.11 -15.43
C LEU A 42 0.71 27.26 -15.02
N ARG A 43 1.05 28.28 -14.25
CA ARG A 43 2.39 28.51 -13.72
C ARG A 43 2.73 27.49 -12.64
N GLU A 44 1.82 27.21 -11.69
CA GLU A 44 1.97 26.18 -10.68
C GLU A 44 2.14 24.80 -11.33
N ARG A 45 1.25 24.38 -12.24
CA ARG A 45 1.39 23.11 -12.96
C ARG A 45 2.72 22.98 -13.72
N LYS A 46 3.23 24.08 -14.31
CA LYS A 46 4.51 24.08 -15.02
C LYS A 46 5.67 23.93 -14.04
N THR A 47 5.60 24.55 -12.86
CA THR A 47 6.59 24.42 -11.79
C THR A 47 6.61 22.99 -11.25
N ASP A 48 5.45 22.43 -10.93
CA ASP A 48 5.31 21.03 -10.45
C ASP A 48 5.86 20.02 -11.46
N THR A 49 5.57 20.24 -12.76
CA THR A 49 6.10 19.36 -13.82
C THR A 49 7.62 19.45 -13.95
N MET A 50 8.20 20.63 -13.81
CA MET A 50 9.67 20.80 -13.84
C MET A 50 10.32 20.14 -12.64
N GLU A 51 9.74 20.29 -11.44
CA GLU A 51 10.24 19.65 -10.22
C GLU A 51 10.20 18.12 -10.34
N LEU A 52 9.11 17.54 -10.86
CA LEU A 52 9.01 16.10 -11.09
C LEU A 52 10.08 15.60 -12.07
N GLN A 53 10.36 16.34 -13.15
CA GLN A 53 11.41 15.95 -14.11
C GLN A 53 12.81 15.97 -13.49
N GLU A 54 13.10 16.91 -12.60
CA GLU A 54 14.36 16.96 -11.86
C GLU A 54 14.48 15.77 -10.89
N LYS A 55 13.44 15.48 -10.11
CA LYS A 55 13.37 14.31 -9.21
C LYS A 55 13.51 12.99 -9.98
N LYS A 56 12.82 12.87 -11.13
CA LYS A 56 12.93 11.71 -12.02
C LYS A 56 14.36 11.53 -12.51
N LYS A 57 15.03 12.59 -12.96
CA LYS A 57 16.42 12.53 -13.41
C LYS A 57 17.35 12.09 -12.28
N ALA A 58 17.17 12.63 -11.08
CA ALA A 58 17.95 12.25 -9.90
C ALA A 58 17.71 10.76 -9.53
N LEU A 59 16.45 10.32 -9.55
CA LEU A 59 16.07 8.93 -9.29
C LEU A 59 16.72 7.96 -10.30
N LEU A 60 16.62 8.26 -11.59
CA LEU A 60 17.24 7.43 -12.64
C LEU A 60 18.76 7.36 -12.51
N ALA A 61 19.42 8.48 -12.21
CA ALA A 61 20.86 8.49 -11.95
C ALA A 61 21.24 7.67 -10.71
N ARG A 62 20.44 7.74 -9.64
CA ARG A 62 20.64 6.94 -8.43
C ARG A 62 20.46 5.46 -8.69
N ILE A 63 19.44 5.08 -9.44
CA ILE A 63 19.16 3.68 -9.83
C ILE A 63 20.27 3.15 -10.73
N ASP A 64 20.76 3.93 -11.71
CA ASP A 64 21.86 3.54 -12.58
C ASP A 64 23.14 3.21 -11.77
N GLU A 65 23.44 3.98 -10.73
CA GLU A 65 24.57 3.70 -9.82
C GLU A 65 24.37 2.42 -9.01
N ILE A 66 23.18 2.23 -8.43
CA ILE A 66 22.85 1.06 -7.62
C ILE A 66 22.90 -0.23 -8.44
N THR A 67 22.42 -0.20 -9.68
CA THR A 67 22.32 -1.38 -10.56
C THR A 67 23.63 -1.84 -11.17
N LYS A 68 24.75 -1.16 -10.90
CA LYS A 68 26.10 -1.66 -11.25
C LYS A 68 26.49 -2.93 -10.49
N GLN A 69 25.74 -3.32 -9.46
CA GLN A 69 25.93 -4.53 -8.68
C GLN A 69 24.60 -5.27 -8.57
N ASP A 70 24.68 -6.57 -8.27
CA ASP A 70 23.50 -7.38 -7.95
C ASP A 70 22.78 -6.81 -6.74
N LEU A 71 21.44 -6.86 -6.74
CA LEU A 71 20.61 -6.31 -5.67
C LEU A 71 19.39 -7.17 -5.36
N CYS A 72 18.90 -7.04 -4.11
CA CYS A 72 17.60 -7.53 -3.68
C CYS A 72 16.66 -6.34 -3.49
N LEU A 73 15.42 -6.47 -3.95
CA LEU A 73 14.34 -5.52 -3.71
C LEU A 73 13.27 -6.17 -2.84
N ALA A 74 12.97 -5.58 -1.68
CA ALA A 74 11.78 -5.92 -0.89
C ALA A 74 10.55 -5.55 -1.71
N PHE A 75 9.88 -6.55 -2.28
CA PHE A 75 8.88 -6.39 -3.31
C PHE A 75 7.49 -6.82 -2.82
N SER A 76 6.59 -5.86 -2.61
CA SER A 76 5.23 -6.12 -2.15
C SER A 76 4.18 -6.19 -3.27
N GLY A 77 4.54 -5.91 -4.52
CA GLY A 77 3.58 -5.74 -5.61
C GLY A 77 2.70 -4.48 -5.51
N GLY A 78 2.95 -3.60 -4.53
CA GLY A 78 2.36 -2.27 -4.46
C GLY A 78 3.01 -1.30 -5.46
N VAL A 79 2.38 -0.15 -5.73
CA VAL A 79 2.81 0.78 -6.79
C VAL A 79 4.26 1.24 -6.62
N ASP A 80 4.70 1.55 -5.38
CA ASP A 80 6.05 2.06 -5.10
C ASP A 80 7.13 1.01 -5.45
N SER A 81 6.98 -0.19 -4.89
CA SER A 81 7.92 -1.29 -5.14
C SER A 81 7.88 -1.77 -6.59
N SER A 82 6.74 -1.66 -7.27
CA SER A 82 6.59 -2.05 -8.67
C SER A 82 7.21 -1.03 -9.63
N LEU A 83 7.07 0.27 -9.34
CA LEU A 83 7.81 1.30 -10.06
C LEU A 83 9.31 1.08 -9.89
N LEU A 84 9.77 0.91 -8.65
CA LEU A 84 11.18 0.71 -8.38
C LEU A 84 11.71 -0.56 -9.07
N LEU A 85 10.96 -1.67 -9.05
CA LEU A 85 11.31 -2.90 -9.76
C LEU A 85 11.48 -2.65 -11.26
N LYS A 86 10.54 -1.97 -11.89
CA LYS A 86 10.62 -1.63 -13.33
C LYS A 86 11.88 -0.83 -13.64
N LEU A 87 12.15 0.21 -12.86
CA LEU A 87 13.30 1.08 -13.08
C LEU A 87 14.65 0.36 -12.86
N VAL A 88 14.76 -0.47 -11.82
CA VAL A 88 16.00 -1.23 -11.56
C VAL A 88 16.23 -2.32 -12.60
N MET A 89 15.17 -2.96 -13.12
CA MET A 89 15.29 -3.94 -14.20
C MET A 89 15.76 -3.30 -15.51
N ASP A 90 15.18 -2.15 -15.87
CA ASP A 90 15.59 -1.42 -17.08
C ASP A 90 17.06 -0.97 -17.01
N ALA A 91 17.52 -0.54 -15.83
CA ALA A 91 18.91 -0.10 -15.64
C ALA A 91 19.88 -1.29 -15.54
N SER A 92 19.53 -2.37 -14.83
CA SER A 92 20.38 -3.55 -14.65
C SER A 92 20.71 -4.26 -15.96
N ALA A 93 19.81 -4.18 -16.95
CA ALA A 93 20.02 -4.73 -18.27
C ALA A 93 21.29 -4.18 -18.97
N LYS A 94 21.72 -2.94 -18.62
CA LYS A 94 22.95 -2.33 -19.16
C LYS A 94 24.21 -2.99 -18.62
N TYR A 95 24.14 -3.52 -17.40
CA TYR A 95 25.30 -4.04 -16.66
C TYR A 95 25.33 -5.56 -16.58
N GLY A 96 24.23 -6.23 -16.98
CA GLY A 96 24.08 -7.68 -16.84
C GLY A 96 23.98 -8.13 -15.38
N THR A 97 23.59 -7.25 -14.48
CA THR A 97 23.45 -7.53 -13.04
C THR A 97 22.13 -8.19 -12.72
N LYS A 98 22.09 -8.95 -11.61
CA LYS A 98 20.91 -9.67 -11.17
C LYS A 98 20.07 -8.83 -10.23
N VAL A 99 18.76 -8.89 -10.42
CA VAL A 99 17.76 -8.27 -9.54
C VAL A 99 16.88 -9.37 -8.99
N TYR A 100 16.86 -9.52 -7.66
CA TYR A 100 15.97 -10.44 -6.97
C TYR A 100 14.81 -9.64 -6.39
N ALA A 101 13.61 -9.82 -6.92
CA ALA A 101 12.38 -9.29 -6.31
C ALA A 101 11.92 -10.28 -5.24
N VAL A 102 12.00 -9.89 -3.97
CA VAL A 102 11.70 -10.78 -2.83
C VAL A 102 10.42 -10.33 -2.14
N THR A 103 9.41 -11.19 -2.16
CA THR A 103 8.11 -10.95 -1.54
C THR A 103 8.00 -11.78 -0.26
N PHE A 104 7.57 -11.15 0.82
CA PHE A 104 7.20 -11.87 2.05
C PHE A 104 5.77 -12.36 1.92
N GLN A 105 5.58 -13.67 2.04
CA GLN A 105 4.28 -14.24 2.27
C GLN A 105 4.08 -14.43 3.78
N THR A 106 3.14 -13.68 4.33
CA THR A 106 2.83 -13.68 5.76
C THR A 106 1.33 -13.78 5.96
N ARG A 107 0.89 -14.14 7.16
CA ARG A 107 -0.54 -14.20 7.48
C ARG A 107 -1.16 -12.84 7.84
N LEU A 108 -0.33 -11.83 8.07
CA LEU A 108 -0.80 -10.46 8.32
C LEU A 108 -1.04 -9.65 7.03
N HIS A 109 -0.69 -10.19 5.85
CA HIS A 109 -0.97 -9.57 4.56
C HIS A 109 -2.04 -10.34 3.79
N PRO A 110 -2.93 -9.66 3.06
CA PRO A 110 -3.94 -10.34 2.25
C PRO A 110 -3.31 -11.21 1.15
N PRO A 111 -3.88 -12.41 0.87
CA PRO A 111 -3.36 -13.32 -0.17
C PRO A 111 -3.26 -12.68 -1.57
N CYS A 112 -4.15 -11.73 -1.90
CA CYS A 112 -4.14 -11.01 -3.17
C CYS A 112 -2.87 -10.16 -3.40
N ASP A 113 -2.10 -9.86 -2.36
CA ASP A 113 -0.84 -9.14 -2.48
C ASP A 113 0.22 -10.02 -3.14
N LEU A 114 0.34 -11.29 -2.74
CA LEU A 114 1.27 -12.24 -3.37
C LEU A 114 0.91 -12.51 -4.84
N GLU A 115 -0.38 -12.70 -5.15
CA GLU A 115 -0.83 -12.90 -6.53
C GLU A 115 -0.45 -11.70 -7.42
N THR A 116 -0.64 -10.50 -6.90
CA THR A 116 -0.27 -9.26 -7.59
C THR A 116 1.24 -9.15 -7.77
N ALA A 117 2.02 -9.41 -6.72
CA ALA A 117 3.48 -9.40 -6.78
C ALA A 117 4.00 -10.40 -7.82
N THR A 118 3.50 -11.64 -7.80
CA THR A 118 3.88 -12.67 -8.78
C THR A 118 3.55 -12.26 -10.21
N ARG A 119 2.38 -11.67 -10.44
CA ARG A 119 1.99 -11.18 -11.75
C ARG A 119 2.90 -10.05 -12.24
N VAL A 120 3.13 -9.03 -11.41
CA VAL A 120 3.98 -7.88 -11.79
C VAL A 120 5.43 -8.32 -11.99
N ALA A 121 5.98 -9.18 -11.14
CA ALA A 121 7.33 -9.71 -11.32
C ALA A 121 7.49 -10.44 -12.67
N LYS A 122 6.47 -11.20 -13.08
CA LYS A 122 6.41 -11.86 -14.39
C LYS A 122 6.30 -10.85 -15.55
N GLU A 123 5.49 -9.80 -15.39
CA GLU A 123 5.35 -8.74 -16.39
C GLU A 123 6.69 -8.01 -16.63
N VAL A 124 7.46 -7.79 -15.57
CA VAL A 124 8.76 -7.11 -15.62
C VAL A 124 9.91 -8.06 -16.03
N GLY A 125 9.73 -9.37 -15.84
CA GLY A 125 10.71 -10.38 -16.23
C GLY A 125 11.87 -10.55 -15.24
N THR A 126 11.62 -10.38 -13.94
CA THR A 126 12.63 -10.52 -12.88
C THR A 126 12.62 -11.91 -12.24
N VAL A 127 13.71 -12.25 -11.53
CA VAL A 127 13.73 -13.39 -10.59
C VAL A 127 12.86 -13.01 -9.38
N HIS A 128 11.79 -13.77 -9.19
CA HIS A 128 10.85 -13.53 -8.08
C HIS A 128 10.96 -14.66 -7.05
N GLU A 129 11.33 -14.28 -5.84
CA GLU A 129 11.47 -15.19 -4.70
C GLU A 129 10.42 -14.87 -3.64
N VAL A 130 9.90 -15.90 -2.99
CA VAL A 130 8.88 -15.78 -1.95
C VAL A 130 9.44 -16.35 -0.64
N LEU A 131 9.56 -15.48 0.36
CA LEU A 131 9.95 -15.87 1.70
C LEU A 131 8.69 -16.03 2.58
N TYR A 132 8.45 -17.25 3.04
CA TYR A 132 7.37 -17.56 3.98
C TYR A 132 7.81 -17.21 5.38
N VAL A 133 7.10 -16.32 6.04
CA VAL A 133 7.40 -15.88 7.40
C VAL A 133 6.13 -15.86 8.23
N ASP A 134 6.17 -16.52 9.38
CA ASP A 134 5.14 -16.38 10.41
C ASP A 134 5.58 -15.29 11.40
N GLU A 135 4.87 -14.16 11.38
CA GLU A 135 5.21 -13.05 12.27
C GLU A 135 5.00 -13.38 13.75
N LEU A 136 4.11 -14.33 14.07
CA LEU A 136 3.85 -14.75 15.46
C LEU A 136 4.93 -15.71 16.03
N GLU A 137 5.91 -16.15 15.22
CA GLU A 137 7.15 -16.73 15.74
C GLU A 137 7.87 -15.73 16.68
N GLN A 138 7.63 -14.44 16.48
CA GLN A 138 8.07 -13.39 17.41
C GLN A 138 7.00 -13.12 18.48
N GLU A 139 7.19 -13.68 19.67
CA GLU A 139 6.30 -13.48 20.83
C GLU A 139 6.01 -11.99 21.11
N ALA A 140 6.99 -11.11 20.86
CA ALA A 140 6.85 -9.68 21.05
C ALA A 140 5.76 -9.02 20.15
N ILE A 141 5.36 -9.67 19.05
CA ILE A 141 4.31 -9.17 18.14
C ILE A 141 2.92 -9.64 18.57
N ARG A 142 2.83 -10.76 19.30
CA ARG A 142 1.57 -11.46 19.59
C ARG A 142 0.46 -10.54 20.10
N TYR A 143 0.78 -9.62 20.98
CA TYR A 143 -0.21 -8.71 21.58
C TYR A 143 -0.26 -7.35 20.88
N ASN A 144 0.00 -7.29 19.60
CA ASN A 144 -0.17 -6.08 18.78
C ASN A 144 0.37 -4.80 19.45
N PRO A 145 1.65 -4.75 19.84
CA PRO A 145 2.21 -3.58 20.54
C PRO A 145 2.27 -2.33 19.65
N GLU A 146 2.33 -1.14 20.23
CA GLU A 146 2.43 0.13 19.50
C GLU A 146 3.61 0.13 18.51
N ASN A 147 4.73 -0.49 18.87
CA ASN A 147 5.92 -0.65 18.02
C ASN A 147 5.90 -1.90 17.12
N ARG A 148 4.74 -2.60 16.98
CA ARG A 148 4.63 -3.83 16.17
C ARG A 148 5.25 -3.69 14.78
N CYS A 149 5.00 -2.56 14.09
CA CYS A 149 5.51 -2.37 12.73
C CYS A 149 7.05 -2.33 12.68
N TYR A 150 7.71 -1.86 13.73
CA TYR A 150 9.17 -1.94 13.87
C TYR A 150 9.62 -3.39 14.05
N LEU A 151 9.03 -4.11 15.00
CA LEU A 151 9.38 -5.50 15.30
C LEU A 151 9.16 -6.41 14.08
N CYS A 152 8.01 -6.28 13.42
CA CYS A 152 7.69 -7.02 12.21
C CYS A 152 8.70 -6.73 11.09
N LYS A 153 8.94 -5.46 10.74
CA LYS A 153 9.91 -5.11 9.71
C LYS A 153 11.33 -5.56 10.06
N HIS A 154 11.73 -5.44 11.33
CA HIS A 154 13.04 -5.91 11.77
C HIS A 154 13.18 -7.43 11.53
N HIS A 155 12.16 -8.22 11.85
CA HIS A 155 12.16 -9.65 11.59
C HIS A 155 12.20 -9.98 10.08
N LEU A 156 11.29 -9.37 9.30
CA LEU A 156 11.21 -9.61 7.85
C LEU A 156 12.49 -9.22 7.12
N PHE A 157 13.03 -8.03 7.41
CA PHE A 157 14.25 -7.56 6.75
C PHE A 157 15.50 -8.31 7.21
N GLY A 158 15.52 -8.84 8.45
CA GLY A 158 16.54 -9.82 8.87
C GLY A 158 16.57 -11.04 7.97
N LYS A 159 15.40 -11.64 7.69
CA LYS A 159 15.28 -12.78 6.75
C LYS A 159 15.68 -12.41 5.31
N LEU A 160 15.33 -11.20 4.87
CA LEU A 160 15.74 -10.71 3.55
C LEU A 160 17.25 -10.56 3.42
N LEU A 161 17.92 -10.07 4.45
CA LEU A 161 19.38 -9.94 4.48
C LEU A 161 20.06 -11.30 4.51
N GLU A 162 19.54 -12.27 5.26
CA GLU A 162 20.02 -13.65 5.22
C GLU A 162 19.94 -14.24 3.80
N PHE A 163 18.79 -14.04 3.12
CA PHE A 163 18.61 -14.43 1.72
C PHE A 163 19.62 -13.73 0.81
N ALA A 164 19.74 -12.41 0.92
CA ALA A 164 20.66 -11.63 0.09
C ALA A 164 22.12 -12.10 0.25
N HIS A 165 22.57 -12.30 1.49
CA HIS A 165 23.92 -12.79 1.78
C HIS A 165 24.16 -14.19 1.21
N ALA A 166 23.18 -15.10 1.31
CA ALA A 166 23.27 -16.45 0.75
C ALA A 166 23.43 -16.44 -0.78
N HIS A 167 22.93 -15.38 -1.45
CA HIS A 167 23.06 -15.18 -2.90
C HIS A 167 24.25 -14.25 -3.30
N GLY A 168 25.09 -13.86 -2.32
CA GLY A 168 26.23 -12.96 -2.56
C GLY A 168 25.82 -11.50 -2.84
N VAL A 169 24.57 -11.12 -2.56
CA VAL A 169 24.05 -9.79 -2.78
C VAL A 169 24.28 -8.92 -1.56
N LYS A 170 24.79 -7.72 -1.77
CA LYS A 170 25.12 -6.77 -0.69
C LYS A 170 24.11 -5.62 -0.53
N GLN A 171 23.34 -5.35 -1.57
CA GLN A 171 22.42 -4.22 -1.61
C GLN A 171 20.99 -4.69 -1.47
N VAL A 172 20.28 -4.14 -0.50
CA VAL A 172 18.84 -4.37 -0.29
C VAL A 172 18.12 -3.05 -0.44
N LEU A 173 17.09 -3.04 -1.28
CA LEU A 173 16.26 -1.87 -1.57
C LEU A 173 14.84 -2.07 -1.07
N ASP A 174 14.16 -0.93 -0.78
CA ASP A 174 12.73 -0.92 -0.54
C ASP A 174 12.02 0.26 -1.25
N GLY A 175 10.70 0.20 -1.34
CA GLY A 175 9.85 1.19 -2.01
C GLY A 175 9.38 2.33 -1.12
N THR A 176 10.06 2.65 -0.01
CA THR A 176 9.72 3.81 0.84
C THR A 176 9.81 5.09 0.02
N ASN A 177 8.76 5.92 0.03
CA ASN A 177 8.67 7.20 -0.68
C ASN A 177 8.77 8.38 0.29
N GLU A 178 8.75 9.61 -0.21
CA GLU A 178 8.89 10.84 0.60
C GLU A 178 7.78 10.97 1.65
N ASP A 179 6.52 10.74 1.27
CA ASP A 179 5.38 10.90 2.21
C ASP A 179 5.48 9.96 3.40
N ASP A 180 6.13 8.80 3.23
CA ASP A 180 6.34 7.82 4.28
C ASP A 180 7.25 8.34 5.40
N LEU A 181 8.11 9.32 5.11
CA LEU A 181 9.01 9.94 6.09
C LEU A 181 8.30 10.92 7.03
N HIS A 182 7.13 11.44 6.62
CA HIS A 182 6.38 12.49 7.32
C HIS A 182 5.20 11.96 8.14
N VAL A 183 5.02 10.63 8.20
CA VAL A 183 3.98 9.98 8.99
C VAL A 183 4.56 9.04 10.03
N TYR A 184 3.78 8.74 11.09
CA TYR A 184 4.20 7.78 12.09
C TYR A 184 4.42 6.40 11.45
N ARG A 185 5.68 6.03 11.22
CA ARG A 185 6.09 4.75 10.64
C ARG A 185 7.27 4.14 11.38
N PRO A 186 7.04 3.51 12.54
CA PRO A 186 8.12 2.93 13.36
C PRO A 186 8.97 1.90 12.60
N GLY A 187 8.42 1.26 11.56
CA GLY A 187 9.17 0.34 10.71
C GLY A 187 10.33 0.95 9.94
N LEU A 188 10.37 2.27 9.71
CA LEU A 188 11.50 2.94 9.04
C LEU A 188 12.80 2.83 9.84
N LYS A 189 12.69 2.76 11.18
CA LYS A 189 13.83 2.56 12.06
C LYS A 189 14.56 1.25 11.76
N ALA A 190 13.83 0.15 11.54
CA ALA A 190 14.40 -1.14 11.19
C ALA A 190 15.13 -1.10 9.83
N LEU A 191 14.57 -0.41 8.83
CA LEU A 191 15.21 -0.26 7.52
C LEU A 191 16.55 0.48 7.65
N LYS A 192 16.57 1.55 8.44
CA LYS A 192 17.80 2.33 8.69
C LYS A 192 18.87 1.51 9.43
N GLU A 193 18.48 0.73 10.44
CA GLU A 193 19.39 -0.13 11.20
C GLU A 193 20.04 -1.19 10.31
N TYR A 194 19.33 -1.69 9.31
CA TYR A 194 19.84 -2.68 8.35
C TYR A 194 20.51 -2.06 7.12
N GLY A 195 20.59 -0.74 7.01
CA GLY A 195 21.20 -0.07 5.86
C GLY A 195 20.44 -0.29 4.54
N VAL A 196 19.12 -0.50 4.62
CA VAL A 196 18.26 -0.65 3.43
C VAL A 196 18.21 0.67 2.66
N ILE A 197 18.34 0.59 1.35
CA ILE A 197 18.35 1.74 0.46
C ILE A 197 16.93 2.02 0.00
N SER A 198 16.45 3.26 0.19
CA SER A 198 15.12 3.73 -0.23
C SER A 198 15.27 4.80 -1.32
N PRO A 199 15.43 4.44 -2.60
CA PRO A 199 15.76 5.40 -3.66
C PRO A 199 14.68 6.46 -3.89
N LEU A 200 13.40 6.11 -3.75
CA LEU A 200 12.28 7.06 -3.92
C LEU A 200 12.33 8.15 -2.86
N ALA A 201 12.48 7.77 -1.58
CA ALA A 201 12.61 8.73 -0.47
C ALA A 201 13.89 9.57 -0.59
N ALA A 202 15.02 8.94 -0.97
CA ALA A 202 16.30 9.66 -1.14
C ALA A 202 16.26 10.70 -2.27
N CYS A 203 15.34 10.56 -3.23
CA CYS A 203 15.12 11.53 -4.30
C CYS A 203 13.86 12.37 -4.10
N HIS A 204 13.30 12.39 -2.88
CA HIS A 204 12.12 13.18 -2.51
C HIS A 204 10.89 12.95 -3.40
N VAL A 205 10.73 11.72 -3.91
CA VAL A 205 9.58 11.35 -4.75
C VAL A 205 8.38 11.03 -3.88
N THR A 206 7.32 11.82 -4.02
CA THR A 206 6.06 11.67 -3.27
C THR A 206 5.20 10.54 -3.80
N LYS A 207 4.19 10.11 -3.03
CA LYS A 207 3.24 9.08 -3.45
C LYS A 207 2.47 9.44 -4.73
N ALA A 208 2.12 10.71 -4.89
CA ALA A 208 1.45 11.20 -6.09
C ALA A 208 2.36 11.08 -7.31
N GLU A 209 3.61 11.50 -7.18
CA GLU A 209 4.64 11.41 -8.22
C GLU A 209 4.99 9.95 -8.56
N VAL A 210 5.03 9.06 -7.55
CA VAL A 210 5.20 7.62 -7.79
C VAL A 210 4.10 7.07 -8.70
N LYS A 211 2.83 7.43 -8.47
CA LYS A 211 1.72 6.99 -9.32
C LYS A 211 1.83 7.52 -10.74
N GLU A 212 2.22 8.77 -10.90
CA GLU A 212 2.42 9.40 -12.20
C GLU A 212 3.56 8.71 -12.98
N LEU A 213 4.71 8.52 -12.35
CA LEU A 213 5.83 7.80 -12.94
C LEU A 213 5.47 6.33 -13.24
N ALA A 214 4.77 5.64 -12.33
CA ALA A 214 4.34 4.27 -12.55
C ALA A 214 3.43 4.15 -13.79
N ALA A 215 2.53 5.10 -13.99
CA ALA A 215 1.68 5.16 -15.19
C ALA A 215 2.52 5.47 -16.44
N GLU A 216 3.49 6.38 -16.38
CA GLU A 216 4.40 6.69 -17.48
C GLU A 216 5.24 5.48 -17.91
N TYR A 217 5.74 4.69 -16.93
CA TYR A 217 6.52 3.49 -17.20
C TYR A 217 5.68 2.24 -17.48
N GLY A 218 4.34 2.38 -17.58
CA GLY A 218 3.43 1.29 -17.91
C GLY A 218 3.27 0.23 -16.83
N VAL A 219 3.50 0.59 -15.55
CA VAL A 219 3.34 -0.32 -14.41
C VAL A 219 1.85 -0.63 -14.21
N SER A 220 1.47 -1.90 -14.32
CA SER A 220 0.07 -2.35 -14.32
C SER A 220 -0.71 -2.04 -13.04
N VAL A 221 -0.01 -1.76 -11.93
CA VAL A 221 -0.57 -1.47 -10.60
C VAL A 221 -0.49 0.01 -10.21
N ALA A 222 -0.27 0.93 -11.17
CA ALA A 222 -0.11 2.37 -10.91
C ALA A 222 -1.25 2.98 -10.08
N TYR A 223 -2.47 2.47 -10.23
CA TYR A 223 -3.67 2.97 -9.53
C TYR A 223 -4.22 2.00 -8.48
N ARG A 224 -3.50 0.91 -8.19
CA ARG A 224 -3.94 -0.05 -7.17
C ARG A 224 -4.01 0.61 -5.79
N PRO A 225 -5.14 0.46 -5.05
CA PRO A 225 -5.22 0.90 -3.67
C PRO A 225 -4.19 0.19 -2.78
N SER A 226 -3.75 0.84 -1.72
CA SER A 226 -2.87 0.20 -0.73
C SER A 226 -3.67 -0.76 0.15
N THR A 227 -3.08 -1.93 0.41
CA THR A 227 -3.62 -2.96 1.30
C THR A 227 -2.85 -2.96 2.62
N PRO A 228 -3.36 -2.30 3.67
CA PRO A 228 -2.67 -2.28 4.94
C PRO A 228 -2.75 -3.63 5.66
N CYS A 229 -1.70 -3.92 6.46
CA CYS A 229 -1.59 -5.10 7.31
C CYS A 229 -2.88 -5.38 8.10
N MET A 230 -3.32 -6.63 8.13
CA MET A 230 -4.56 -7.07 8.79
C MET A 230 -4.56 -6.82 10.31
N ALA A 231 -3.38 -6.82 10.96
CA ALA A 231 -3.30 -6.49 12.38
C ALA A 231 -3.78 -5.06 12.71
N THR A 232 -3.91 -4.18 11.71
CA THR A 232 -4.54 -2.85 11.91
C THR A 232 -6.04 -2.93 12.17
N ARG A 233 -6.68 -4.09 11.99
CA ARG A 233 -8.09 -4.33 12.31
C ARG A 233 -8.31 -4.57 13.81
N LEU A 234 -7.24 -4.77 14.56
CA LEU A 234 -7.24 -5.01 16.00
C LEU A 234 -6.66 -3.81 16.75
N PRO A 235 -7.18 -3.45 17.93
CA PRO A 235 -6.60 -2.41 18.75
C PRO A 235 -5.21 -2.81 19.24
N TYR A 236 -4.37 -1.82 19.57
CA TYR A 236 -3.12 -2.07 20.24
C TYR A 236 -3.35 -2.78 21.59
N GLY A 237 -2.52 -3.75 21.91
CA GLY A 237 -2.64 -4.60 23.09
C GLY A 237 -3.54 -5.82 22.94
N ALA A 238 -4.28 -5.93 21.82
CA ALA A 238 -5.09 -7.12 21.54
C ALA A 238 -4.22 -8.27 21.02
N GLU A 239 -4.54 -9.49 21.42
CA GLU A 239 -3.89 -10.69 20.87
C GLU A 239 -4.22 -10.83 19.38
N ILE A 240 -3.18 -11.03 18.57
CA ILE A 240 -3.33 -11.34 17.15
C ILE A 240 -3.71 -12.81 17.03
N ASN A 241 -4.89 -13.05 16.51
CA ASN A 241 -5.43 -14.37 16.24
C ASN A 241 -5.71 -14.51 14.74
N TYR A 242 -5.07 -15.48 14.11
CA TYR A 242 -5.19 -15.67 12.66
C TYR A 242 -6.60 -16.06 12.20
N ASP A 243 -7.32 -16.89 12.98
CA ASP A 243 -8.69 -17.26 12.63
C ASP A 243 -9.64 -16.06 12.70
N LEU A 244 -9.39 -15.13 13.64
CA LEU A 244 -10.12 -13.86 13.69
C LEU A 244 -9.79 -12.97 12.48
N LEU A 245 -8.51 -12.87 12.11
CA LEU A 245 -8.11 -12.10 10.94
C LEU A 245 -8.66 -12.66 9.63
N ASP A 246 -8.73 -13.99 9.50
CA ASP A 246 -9.32 -14.65 8.33
C ASP A 246 -10.82 -14.33 8.23
N ARG A 247 -11.57 -14.37 9.35
CA ARG A 247 -12.98 -13.95 9.39
C ARG A 247 -13.18 -12.47 9.04
N ILE A 248 -12.29 -11.60 9.52
CA ILE A 248 -12.31 -10.18 9.17
C ILE A 248 -12.08 -10.01 7.66
N ALA A 249 -11.07 -10.69 7.11
CA ALA A 249 -10.75 -10.62 5.68
C ALA A 249 -11.91 -11.11 4.82
N GLU A 250 -12.58 -12.20 5.21
CA GLU A 250 -13.76 -12.74 4.54
C GLU A 250 -14.92 -11.73 4.58
N GLY A 251 -15.17 -11.13 5.74
CA GLY A 251 -16.21 -10.10 5.89
C GLY A 251 -15.94 -8.85 5.06
N GLU A 252 -14.69 -8.33 5.07
CA GLU A 252 -14.31 -7.18 4.24
C GLU A 252 -14.45 -7.52 2.74
N ALA A 253 -14.03 -8.70 2.33
CA ALA A 253 -14.14 -9.15 0.96
C ALA A 253 -15.61 -9.25 0.49
N TRP A 254 -16.49 -9.81 1.32
CA TRP A 254 -17.91 -9.85 1.01
C TRP A 254 -18.53 -8.45 0.94
N LEU A 255 -18.20 -7.55 1.87
CA LEU A 255 -18.64 -6.17 1.81
C LEU A 255 -18.17 -5.45 0.53
N HIS A 256 -16.97 -5.74 0.05
CA HIS A 256 -16.48 -5.23 -1.23
C HIS A 256 -17.31 -5.70 -2.44
N THR A 257 -17.95 -6.88 -2.37
CA THR A 257 -18.89 -7.30 -3.42
C THR A 257 -20.15 -6.45 -3.45
N MET A 258 -20.51 -5.87 -2.30
CA MET A 258 -21.73 -5.07 -2.13
C MET A 258 -21.50 -3.57 -2.41
N PHE A 259 -20.37 -3.03 -1.96
CA PHE A 259 -20.07 -1.59 -2.02
C PHE A 259 -19.06 -1.21 -3.12
N GLY A 260 -18.39 -2.19 -3.72
CA GLY A 260 -17.38 -2.00 -4.74
C GLY A 260 -15.96 -2.34 -4.25
N ALA A 261 -15.14 -2.86 -5.17
CA ALA A 261 -13.78 -3.33 -4.86
C ALA A 261 -12.81 -2.19 -4.49
N GLU A 262 -13.10 -0.97 -4.94
CA GLU A 262 -12.27 0.23 -4.70
C GLU A 262 -12.71 1.01 -3.45
N GLU A 263 -13.80 0.60 -2.80
CA GLU A 263 -14.32 1.28 -1.63
C GLU A 263 -13.36 1.17 -0.44
N ASN A 264 -13.13 2.28 0.26
CA ASN A 264 -12.37 2.27 1.50
C ASN A 264 -13.26 1.83 2.66
N LEU A 265 -13.28 0.54 2.94
CA LEU A 265 -14.01 -0.02 4.08
C LEU A 265 -13.10 -0.89 4.96
N ARG A 266 -13.41 -0.95 6.26
CA ARG A 266 -12.67 -1.79 7.22
C ARG A 266 -13.61 -2.33 8.29
N LEU A 267 -13.37 -3.57 8.68
CA LEU A 267 -13.98 -4.17 9.87
C LEU A 267 -12.96 -4.15 11.01
N ARG A 268 -13.18 -3.33 12.02
CA ARG A 268 -12.30 -3.27 13.19
C ARG A 268 -12.94 -3.97 14.37
N VAL A 269 -12.19 -4.88 15.02
CA VAL A 269 -12.68 -5.70 16.12
C VAL A 269 -12.18 -5.17 17.45
N HIS A 270 -13.10 -4.88 18.37
CA HIS A 270 -12.85 -4.41 19.71
C HIS A 270 -13.52 -5.37 20.71
N GLY A 271 -12.86 -6.49 21.05
CA GLY A 271 -13.49 -7.58 21.81
C GLY A 271 -14.66 -8.18 21.00
N ASP A 272 -15.86 -8.11 21.54
CA ASP A 272 -17.06 -8.67 20.89
C ASP A 272 -17.73 -7.70 19.88
N ILE A 273 -17.20 -6.49 19.76
CA ILE A 273 -17.76 -5.45 18.89
C ILE A 273 -16.97 -5.39 17.58
N VAL A 274 -17.67 -5.50 16.47
CA VAL A 274 -17.13 -5.20 15.14
C VAL A 274 -17.64 -3.82 14.72
N ARG A 275 -16.71 -2.95 14.36
CA ARG A 275 -16.97 -1.61 13.87
C ARG A 275 -16.67 -1.52 12.38
N LEU A 276 -17.72 -1.28 11.59
CA LEU A 276 -17.58 -1.02 10.16
C LEU A 276 -17.21 0.46 9.96
N GLU A 277 -16.07 0.68 9.32
CA GLU A 277 -15.65 1.98 8.78
C GLU A 277 -15.88 1.97 7.27
N ILE A 278 -16.60 2.94 6.74
CA ILE A 278 -16.87 3.13 5.30
C ILE A 278 -16.96 4.64 5.04
N ALA A 279 -16.86 5.06 3.78
CA ALA A 279 -17.01 6.48 3.44
C ALA A 279 -18.35 7.04 3.95
N PRO A 280 -18.38 8.26 4.53
CA PRO A 280 -19.60 8.84 5.10
C PRO A 280 -20.78 8.87 4.12
N GLU A 281 -20.50 9.08 2.83
CA GLU A 281 -21.49 9.14 1.75
C GLU A 281 -22.20 7.79 1.53
N ARG A 282 -21.57 6.69 1.96
CA ARG A 282 -22.08 5.32 1.80
C ARG A 282 -22.85 4.80 3.02
N MET A 283 -22.87 5.56 4.14
CA MET A 283 -23.53 5.13 5.38
C MET A 283 -25.03 4.88 5.20
N GLY A 284 -25.71 5.68 4.36
CA GLY A 284 -27.12 5.46 4.01
C GLY A 284 -27.39 4.07 3.45
N GLU A 285 -26.54 3.63 2.50
CA GLU A 285 -26.65 2.31 1.90
C GLU A 285 -26.38 1.16 2.91
N VAL A 286 -25.47 1.38 3.87
CA VAL A 286 -25.23 0.41 4.96
C VAL A 286 -26.50 0.24 5.80
N LEU A 287 -27.19 1.33 6.12
CA LEU A 287 -28.45 1.28 6.90
C LEU A 287 -29.58 0.61 6.12
N GLU A 288 -29.68 0.87 4.81
CA GLU A 288 -30.64 0.19 3.95
C GLU A 288 -30.43 -1.32 3.89
N LYS A 289 -29.16 -1.76 3.85
CA LYS A 289 -28.74 -3.17 3.74
C LYS A 289 -28.42 -3.80 5.11
N ARG A 290 -28.79 -3.15 6.22
CA ARG A 290 -28.37 -3.56 7.59
C ARG A 290 -28.72 -5.01 7.93
N GLU A 291 -29.84 -5.52 7.46
CA GLU A 291 -30.32 -6.88 7.78
C GLU A 291 -29.38 -7.91 7.13
N GLU A 292 -29.10 -7.76 5.83
CA GLU A 292 -28.19 -8.65 5.08
C GLU A 292 -26.77 -8.58 5.64
N ILE A 293 -26.26 -7.40 5.94
CA ILE A 293 -24.92 -7.19 6.54
C ILE A 293 -24.84 -7.86 7.91
N THR A 294 -25.88 -7.67 8.73
CA THR A 294 -25.93 -8.23 10.08
C THR A 294 -25.99 -9.75 10.04
N GLU A 295 -26.80 -10.33 9.18
CA GLU A 295 -26.91 -11.77 9.03
C GLU A 295 -25.58 -12.39 8.58
N TYR A 296 -24.97 -11.85 7.54
CA TYR A 296 -23.71 -12.37 7.03
C TYR A 296 -22.56 -12.31 8.06
N LEU A 297 -22.37 -11.14 8.68
CA LEU A 297 -21.28 -10.97 9.64
C LEU A 297 -21.52 -11.77 10.95
N LYS A 298 -22.77 -11.97 11.37
CA LYS A 298 -23.08 -12.89 12.49
C LYS A 298 -22.77 -14.33 12.13
N ASN A 299 -23.04 -14.77 10.90
CA ASN A 299 -22.68 -16.11 10.44
C ASN A 299 -21.17 -16.34 10.41
N LEU A 300 -20.37 -15.28 10.25
CA LEU A 300 -18.91 -15.31 10.44
C LEU A 300 -18.49 -15.36 11.92
N GLY A 301 -19.44 -15.31 12.87
CA GLY A 301 -19.19 -15.41 14.31
C GLY A 301 -18.94 -14.07 15.01
N PHE A 302 -19.35 -12.95 14.42
CA PHE A 302 -19.31 -11.65 15.09
C PHE A 302 -20.60 -11.42 15.90
N SER A 303 -20.47 -10.91 17.14
CA SER A 303 -21.61 -10.76 18.05
C SER A 303 -22.32 -9.40 17.87
N TYR A 304 -21.59 -8.30 17.94
CA TYR A 304 -22.12 -6.95 17.90
C TYR A 304 -21.53 -6.17 16.75
N LEU A 305 -22.41 -5.60 15.92
CA LEU A 305 -22.03 -4.81 14.76
C LEU A 305 -22.37 -3.34 14.99
N THR A 306 -21.43 -2.47 14.71
CA THR A 306 -21.57 -1.02 14.83
C THR A 306 -21.07 -0.33 13.58
N LEU A 307 -21.59 0.85 13.30
CA LEU A 307 -21.11 1.73 12.24
C LEU A 307 -20.30 2.87 12.86
N ASP A 308 -19.12 3.16 12.34
CA ASP A 308 -18.34 4.32 12.75
C ASP A 308 -18.95 5.58 12.15
N LEU A 309 -19.45 6.47 12.99
CA LEU A 309 -20.12 7.71 12.54
C LEU A 309 -19.16 8.73 11.89
N GLU A 310 -17.86 8.64 12.17
CA GLU A 310 -16.85 9.46 11.50
C GLU A 310 -16.39 8.87 10.15
N GLY A 311 -16.80 7.63 9.86
CA GLY A 311 -16.47 6.91 8.64
C GLY A 311 -15.00 6.43 8.57
N PHE A 312 -14.61 6.01 7.37
CA PHE A 312 -13.24 5.56 7.13
C PHE A 312 -12.24 6.72 7.20
N ARG A 313 -11.17 6.50 7.97
CA ARG A 313 -10.05 7.45 8.11
C ARG A 313 -8.73 6.69 8.08
N SER A 314 -7.83 7.10 7.21
CA SER A 314 -6.48 6.53 7.19
C SER A 314 -5.76 6.82 8.50
N GLY A 315 -5.16 5.77 9.11
CA GLY A 315 -4.45 5.91 10.39
C GLY A 315 -5.35 6.12 11.62
N SER A 316 -6.65 5.76 11.55
CA SER A 316 -7.58 5.89 12.69
C SER A 316 -7.12 5.16 13.95
N MET A 317 -6.32 4.10 13.83
CA MET A 317 -5.71 3.40 14.98
C MET A 317 -4.65 4.22 15.73
N ASP A 318 -3.96 5.11 15.03
CA ASP A 318 -2.79 5.82 15.56
C ASP A 318 -3.17 7.13 16.27
N GLN A 319 -4.47 7.49 16.30
CA GLN A 319 -4.95 8.73 16.91
C GLN A 319 -4.53 8.88 18.37
N LYS A 320 -4.61 7.78 19.16
CA LYS A 320 -4.19 7.81 20.57
C LYS A 320 -2.68 7.99 20.75
N ILE A 321 -1.88 7.50 19.79
CA ILE A 321 -0.43 7.65 19.81
C ILE A 321 -0.07 9.10 19.49
N LYS A 322 -0.68 9.67 18.43
CA LYS A 322 -0.48 11.06 18.02
C LYS A 322 -0.83 12.04 19.15
N GLN A 323 -1.94 11.83 19.85
CA GLN A 323 -2.34 12.65 21.01
C GLN A 323 -1.33 12.58 22.17
N LYS A 324 -0.70 11.41 22.40
CA LYS A 324 0.34 11.27 23.42
C LYS A 324 1.64 11.99 23.05
N GLU A 325 1.96 12.10 21.76
CA GLU A 325 3.15 12.82 21.26
C GLU A 325 2.97 14.33 21.29
N GLU A 326 1.76 14.82 20.97
CA GLU A 326 1.40 16.24 21.01
C GLU A 326 1.32 16.80 22.45
N THR A 327 1.17 15.92 23.45
CA THR A 327 1.07 16.30 24.88
C THR A 327 2.40 16.21 25.61
N LYS A 328 3.48 15.81 24.95
CA LYS A 328 4.86 15.78 25.48
C LYS A 328 5.68 16.94 24.98
#